data_95c6c59650cc932aa143ec703cef110a
#
_entry.id   95c6c59650cc932aa143ec703cef110a
#
_cell.length_a   1.000
_cell.length_b   1.000
_cell.length_c   1.000
_cell.angle_alpha   90.00
_cell.angle_beta   90.00
_cell.angle_gamma   90.00
#
_symmetry.space_group_name_H-M   'P 1'
#
loop_
_entity.id
_entity.type
_entity.pdbx_description
1 polymer ?
#
loop_
_entity_poly.entity_id
_entity_poly.type
_entity_poly.pdbx_seq_one_letter_code
_entity_poly.pdbx_strand_id
1 'polypeptide(L)'
;MKPMTAVVADFDRIAAALDAELGERRLTRAERFLVRNVPVHARSALDVGCGDGLLTRALAAHGIATLGVDASPGMIALARHRRGGNPRIDYRVADVMTWVMPGTFDVVLSVSTAHHMALEEIVPRLVRAVAPGGTLLIQDVTTRRGMCGLPMNAMAWCMRRIGRVTGAPAHSKTVAALYDAHGIDEEYLNESCVRAVYRTLLPEARVYLHLEWRYTIVWQR
;
A
#
# COMPACT_ATOMS: atom_id res chain seq x y z
N MET A 1 -15.69 10.54 1.14
CA MET A 1 -15.04 9.30 0.63
C MET A 1 -15.59 9.00 -0.77
N LYS A 2 -14.71 8.74 -1.72
CA LYS A 2 -15.04 8.48 -3.13
C LYS A 2 -15.74 7.12 -3.27
N PRO A 3 -16.78 6.96 -4.13
CA PRO A 3 -17.40 5.66 -4.35
C PRO A 3 -16.39 4.63 -4.90
N MET A 4 -16.44 3.38 -4.41
CA MET A 4 -15.48 2.33 -4.81
C MET A 4 -15.47 2.09 -6.34
N THR A 5 -16.61 2.21 -7.01
CA THR A 5 -16.68 2.11 -8.49
C THR A 5 -15.85 3.18 -9.20
N ALA A 6 -15.80 4.40 -8.67
CA ALA A 6 -14.97 5.47 -9.21
C ALA A 6 -13.47 5.24 -8.91
N VAL A 7 -13.15 4.72 -7.71
CA VAL A 7 -11.78 4.32 -7.35
C VAL A 7 -11.29 3.24 -8.32
N VAL A 8 -12.07 2.18 -8.55
CA VAL A 8 -11.72 1.12 -9.50
C VAL A 8 -11.49 1.67 -10.91
N ALA A 9 -12.38 2.54 -11.41
CA ALA A 9 -12.22 3.13 -12.73
C ALA A 9 -10.97 4.00 -12.87
N ASP A 10 -10.56 4.70 -11.81
CA ASP A 10 -9.31 5.45 -11.79
C ASP A 10 -8.10 4.51 -11.86
N PHE A 11 -8.10 3.44 -11.06
CA PHE A 11 -7.00 2.48 -11.06
C PHE A 11 -6.92 1.66 -12.35
N ASP A 12 -8.02 1.38 -13.03
CA ASP A 12 -8.01 0.76 -14.36
C ASP A 12 -7.32 1.68 -15.39
N ARG A 13 -7.58 2.99 -15.34
CA ARG A 13 -6.88 3.97 -16.19
C ARG A 13 -5.39 4.08 -15.86
N ILE A 14 -5.05 4.07 -14.56
CA ILE A 14 -3.67 4.07 -14.11
C ILE A 14 -2.95 2.80 -14.55
N ALA A 15 -3.59 1.64 -14.46
CA ALA A 15 -3.03 0.37 -14.91
C ALA A 15 -2.68 0.38 -16.40
N ALA A 16 -3.56 0.89 -17.25
CA ALA A 16 -3.31 1.02 -18.68
C ALA A 16 -2.12 1.96 -18.98
N ALA A 17 -1.97 3.05 -18.22
CA ALA A 17 -0.84 3.95 -18.36
C ALA A 17 0.48 3.34 -17.85
N LEU A 18 0.44 2.57 -16.75
CA LEU A 18 1.59 1.84 -16.20
C LEU A 18 2.05 0.70 -17.11
N ASP A 19 1.13 0.05 -17.82
CA ASP A 19 1.47 -1.02 -18.79
C ASP A 19 2.24 -0.46 -20.00
N ALA A 20 1.94 0.78 -20.37
CA ALA A 20 2.66 1.49 -21.44
C ALA A 20 4.06 2.00 -21.01
N GLU A 21 4.41 1.98 -19.72
CA GLU A 21 5.72 2.39 -19.23
C GLU A 21 6.77 1.27 -19.41
N LEU A 22 7.94 1.65 -19.90
CA LEU A 22 9.07 0.75 -19.97
C LEU A 22 9.69 0.55 -18.57
N GLY A 23 9.54 -0.63 -18.01
CA GLY A 23 10.15 -1.02 -16.74
C GLY A 23 9.24 -0.82 -15.52
N GLU A 24 9.71 -1.37 -14.41
CA GLU A 24 9.03 -1.27 -13.12
C GLU A 24 9.72 -0.26 -12.22
N ARG A 25 8.90 0.44 -11.41
CA ARG A 25 9.46 1.29 -10.34
C ARG A 25 10.14 0.43 -9.27
N ARG A 26 11.09 1.02 -8.58
CA ARG A 26 11.70 0.42 -7.40
C ARG A 26 10.88 0.74 -6.15
N LEU A 27 11.03 -0.11 -5.11
CA LEU A 27 10.45 0.17 -3.80
C LEU A 27 10.95 1.51 -3.24
N THR A 28 10.05 2.31 -2.74
CA THR A 28 10.34 3.53 -1.98
C THR A 28 11.04 3.21 -0.65
N ARG A 29 11.54 4.23 0.06
CA ARG A 29 12.12 4.04 1.41
C ARG A 29 11.09 3.47 2.39
N ALA A 30 9.87 3.98 2.33
CA ALA A 30 8.78 3.54 3.19
C ALA A 30 8.36 2.08 2.89
N GLU A 31 8.29 1.68 1.62
CA GLU A 31 8.00 0.29 1.24
C GLU A 31 9.14 -0.66 1.63
N ARG A 32 10.40 -0.25 1.48
CA ARG A 32 11.54 -1.04 1.99
C ARG A 32 11.52 -1.19 3.51
N PHE A 33 11.09 -0.15 4.24
CA PHE A 33 10.87 -0.25 5.68
C PHE A 33 9.79 -1.28 6.00
N LEU A 34 8.68 -1.29 5.27
CA LEU A 34 7.60 -2.27 5.42
C LEU A 34 8.12 -3.70 5.20
N VAL A 35 8.83 -3.96 4.10
CA VAL A 35 9.41 -5.29 3.80
C VAL A 35 10.38 -5.76 4.89
N ARG A 36 11.16 -4.85 5.49
CA ARG A 36 12.08 -5.17 6.61
C ARG A 36 11.36 -5.54 7.91
N ASN A 37 10.09 -5.17 8.05
CA ASN A 37 9.27 -5.53 9.20
C ASN A 37 8.47 -6.83 9.00
N VAL A 38 8.62 -7.48 7.85
CA VAL A 38 8.10 -8.82 7.62
C VAL A 38 8.89 -9.81 8.46
N PRO A 39 8.22 -10.67 9.28
CA PRO A 39 8.93 -11.67 10.07
C PRO A 39 9.73 -12.65 9.22
N VAL A 40 10.94 -12.96 9.63
CA VAL A 40 11.85 -13.86 8.88
C VAL A 40 11.31 -15.29 8.72
N HIS A 41 10.41 -15.70 9.60
CA HIS A 41 9.77 -17.01 9.58
C HIS A 41 8.47 -17.06 8.76
N ALA A 42 8.00 -15.91 8.23
CA ALA A 42 6.77 -15.85 7.45
C ALA A 42 6.84 -16.75 6.21
N ARG A 43 5.78 -17.50 5.96
CA ARG A 43 5.63 -18.42 4.82
C ARG A 43 4.50 -18.01 3.89
N SER A 44 3.51 -17.28 4.42
CA SER A 44 2.33 -16.85 3.69
C SER A 44 2.05 -15.37 3.89
N ALA A 45 1.60 -14.69 2.83
CA ALA A 45 1.22 -13.29 2.90
C ALA A 45 -0.04 -12.98 2.08
N LEU A 46 -0.83 -12.03 2.56
CA LEU A 46 -1.94 -11.43 1.86
C LEU A 46 -1.62 -9.95 1.62
N ASP A 47 -1.60 -9.54 0.35
CA ASP A 47 -1.37 -8.15 -0.09
C ASP A 47 -2.70 -7.55 -0.55
N VAL A 48 -3.29 -6.69 0.29
CA VAL A 48 -4.61 -6.09 0.06
C VAL A 48 -4.47 -4.73 -0.62
N GLY A 49 -5.09 -4.58 -1.79
CA GLY A 49 -4.86 -3.46 -2.68
C GLY A 49 -3.47 -3.56 -3.33
N CYS A 50 -3.15 -4.73 -3.87
CA CYS A 50 -1.81 -5.03 -4.35
C CYS A 50 -1.38 -4.23 -5.59
N GLY A 51 -2.31 -3.54 -6.26
CA GLY A 51 -2.05 -2.77 -7.47
C GLY A 51 -1.35 -3.60 -8.55
N ASP A 52 -0.27 -3.07 -9.09
CA ASP A 52 0.57 -3.73 -10.10
C ASP A 52 1.41 -4.92 -9.56
N GLY A 53 1.25 -5.27 -8.28
CA GLY A 53 1.87 -6.41 -7.63
C GLY A 53 3.33 -6.22 -7.21
N LEU A 54 3.85 -5.00 -7.15
CA LEU A 54 5.27 -4.75 -6.81
C LEU A 54 5.66 -5.31 -5.44
N LEU A 55 4.85 -5.08 -4.40
CA LEU A 55 5.09 -5.61 -3.05
C LEU A 55 4.85 -7.11 -2.99
N THR A 56 3.82 -7.62 -3.66
CA THR A 56 3.56 -9.04 -3.81
C THR A 56 4.80 -9.76 -4.36
N ARG A 57 5.41 -9.22 -5.44
CA ARG A 57 6.65 -9.77 -6.01
C ARG A 57 7.83 -9.66 -5.06
N ALA A 58 7.94 -8.54 -4.34
CA ALA A 58 9.02 -8.36 -3.36
C ALA A 58 8.96 -9.40 -2.22
N LEU A 59 7.77 -9.70 -1.70
CA LEU A 59 7.59 -10.74 -0.68
C LEU A 59 7.88 -12.13 -1.24
N ALA A 60 7.40 -12.44 -2.43
CA ALA A 60 7.66 -13.72 -3.07
C ALA A 60 9.15 -13.95 -3.36
N ALA A 61 9.92 -12.90 -3.65
CA ALA A 61 11.37 -12.96 -3.79
C ALA A 61 12.08 -13.36 -2.47
N HIS A 62 11.47 -13.13 -1.32
CA HIS A 62 11.92 -13.61 -0.01
C HIS A 62 11.41 -15.02 0.34
N GLY A 63 10.82 -15.74 -0.63
CA GLY A 63 10.36 -17.11 -0.46
C GLY A 63 8.95 -17.24 0.14
N ILE A 64 8.20 -16.14 0.30
CA ILE A 64 6.87 -16.10 0.91
C ILE A 64 5.81 -16.38 -0.17
N ALA A 65 4.92 -17.35 0.06
CA ALA A 65 3.75 -17.56 -0.80
C ALA A 65 2.78 -16.39 -0.62
N THR A 66 2.57 -15.59 -1.66
CA THR A 66 1.84 -14.32 -1.54
C THR A 66 0.61 -14.29 -2.44
N LEU A 67 -0.54 -14.01 -1.84
CA LEU A 67 -1.78 -13.71 -2.53
C LEU A 67 -1.97 -12.19 -2.62
N GLY A 68 -1.95 -11.65 -3.83
CA GLY A 68 -2.30 -10.25 -4.09
C GLY A 68 -3.78 -10.10 -4.45
N VAL A 69 -4.46 -9.15 -3.83
CA VAL A 69 -5.89 -8.88 -4.07
C VAL A 69 -6.07 -7.40 -4.37
N ASP A 70 -6.80 -7.10 -5.44
CA ASP A 70 -7.17 -5.74 -5.81
C ASP A 70 -8.57 -5.71 -6.42
N ALA A 71 -9.29 -4.63 -6.22
CA ALA A 71 -10.62 -4.45 -6.79
C ALA A 71 -10.57 -4.08 -8.29
N SER A 72 -9.46 -3.54 -8.80
CA SER A 72 -9.26 -3.16 -10.20
C SER A 72 -8.85 -4.38 -11.04
N PRO A 73 -9.68 -4.80 -12.01
CA PRO A 73 -9.29 -5.82 -12.98
C PRO A 73 -8.05 -5.45 -13.79
N GLY A 74 -7.90 -4.16 -14.14
CA GLY A 74 -6.75 -3.64 -14.87
C GLY A 74 -5.44 -3.80 -14.08
N MET A 75 -5.43 -3.46 -12.79
CA MET A 75 -4.28 -3.66 -11.92
C MET A 75 -3.91 -5.14 -11.80
N ILE A 76 -4.89 -6.02 -11.62
CA ILE A 76 -4.63 -7.46 -11.53
C ILE A 76 -4.12 -8.04 -12.86
N ALA A 77 -4.62 -7.58 -14.00
CA ALA A 77 -4.10 -7.98 -15.30
C ALA A 77 -2.61 -7.59 -15.43
N LEU A 78 -2.27 -6.35 -15.08
CA LEU A 78 -0.90 -5.85 -15.07
C LEU A 78 0.00 -6.63 -14.09
N ALA A 79 -0.49 -6.88 -12.87
CA ALA A 79 0.24 -7.66 -11.86
C ALA A 79 0.54 -9.09 -12.33
N ARG A 80 -0.43 -9.74 -12.99
CA ARG A 80 -0.26 -11.07 -13.59
C ARG A 80 0.77 -11.06 -14.73
N HIS A 81 0.72 -10.04 -15.58
CA HIS A 81 1.72 -9.84 -16.64
C HIS A 81 3.14 -9.75 -16.04
N ARG A 82 3.30 -8.93 -14.99
CA ARG A 82 4.59 -8.66 -14.32
C ARG A 82 5.07 -9.79 -13.39
N ARG A 83 4.26 -10.81 -13.14
CA ARG A 83 4.58 -11.92 -12.22
C ARG A 83 5.83 -12.74 -12.63
N GLY A 84 6.15 -12.80 -13.93
CA GLY A 84 7.32 -13.51 -14.43
C GLY A 84 7.29 -15.02 -14.21
N GLY A 85 6.10 -15.65 -14.12
CA GLY A 85 5.97 -17.10 -13.92
C GLY A 85 6.26 -17.59 -12.49
N ASN A 86 6.46 -16.70 -11.50
CA ASN A 86 6.77 -17.10 -10.13
C ASN A 86 5.60 -17.91 -9.51
N PRO A 87 5.80 -19.19 -9.13
CA PRO A 87 4.73 -20.05 -8.59
C PRO A 87 4.27 -19.67 -7.18
N ARG A 88 5.03 -18.82 -6.47
CA ARG A 88 4.69 -18.36 -5.11
C ARG A 88 3.69 -17.20 -5.10
N ILE A 89 3.28 -16.73 -6.30
CA ILE A 89 2.38 -15.58 -6.40
C ILE A 89 1.06 -16.02 -7.01
N ASP A 90 -0.02 -15.64 -6.36
CA ASP A 90 -1.36 -15.65 -6.96
C ASP A 90 -1.98 -14.26 -6.89
N TYR A 91 -2.88 -13.95 -7.83
CA TYR A 91 -3.58 -12.67 -7.91
C TYR A 91 -5.08 -12.88 -8.11
N ARG A 92 -5.88 -12.09 -7.37
CA ARG A 92 -7.33 -12.17 -7.44
C ARG A 92 -7.95 -10.77 -7.57
N VAL A 93 -8.88 -10.63 -8.50
CA VAL A 93 -9.79 -9.47 -8.52
C VAL A 93 -10.84 -9.67 -7.45
N ALA A 94 -10.85 -8.83 -6.43
CA ALA A 94 -11.87 -8.87 -5.38
C ALA A 94 -11.93 -7.54 -4.61
N ASP A 95 -13.13 -7.15 -4.25
CA ASP A 95 -13.36 -6.09 -3.27
C ASP A 95 -13.18 -6.69 -1.87
N VAL A 96 -12.15 -6.23 -1.16
CA VAL A 96 -11.83 -6.69 0.17
C VAL A 96 -12.96 -6.52 1.18
N MET A 97 -13.88 -5.57 0.95
CA MET A 97 -15.00 -5.31 1.86
C MET A 97 -16.08 -6.39 1.79
N THR A 98 -16.24 -7.05 0.65
CA THR A 98 -17.25 -8.08 0.43
C THR A 98 -16.66 -9.48 0.27
N TRP A 99 -15.40 -9.58 -0.14
CA TRP A 99 -14.73 -10.85 -0.37
C TRP A 99 -14.49 -11.67 0.90
N VAL A 100 -14.80 -12.97 0.86
CA VAL A 100 -14.47 -13.90 1.94
C VAL A 100 -13.02 -14.32 1.81
N MET A 101 -12.21 -13.95 2.79
CA MET A 101 -10.78 -14.32 2.82
C MET A 101 -10.60 -15.82 3.01
N PRO A 102 -9.69 -16.48 2.27
CA PRO A 102 -9.59 -17.95 2.24
C PRO A 102 -8.92 -18.57 3.48
N GLY A 103 -8.62 -17.78 4.49
CA GLY A 103 -7.95 -18.23 5.71
C GLY A 103 -7.14 -17.13 6.38
N THR A 104 -6.11 -17.54 7.10
CA THR A 104 -5.19 -16.63 7.78
C THR A 104 -3.78 -16.70 7.18
N PHE A 105 -3.01 -15.61 7.32
CA PHE A 105 -1.69 -15.45 6.75
C PHE A 105 -0.70 -15.00 7.82
N ASP A 106 0.55 -15.40 7.70
CA ASP A 106 1.62 -14.96 8.60
C ASP A 106 1.86 -13.45 8.49
N VAL A 107 1.61 -12.89 7.30
CA VAL A 107 1.67 -11.45 7.06
C VAL A 107 0.44 -11.00 6.28
N VAL A 108 -0.22 -9.97 6.78
CA VAL A 108 -1.23 -9.23 6.03
C VAL A 108 -0.72 -7.82 5.83
N LEU A 109 -0.71 -7.34 4.59
CA LEU A 109 -0.30 -5.97 4.30
C LEU A 109 -1.35 -5.23 3.48
N SER A 110 -1.38 -3.91 3.64
CA SER A 110 -2.21 -2.99 2.85
C SER A 110 -1.44 -1.68 2.68
N VAL A 111 -1.18 -1.30 1.44
CA VAL A 111 -0.35 -0.13 1.13
C VAL A 111 -1.09 0.83 0.21
N SER A 112 -1.28 2.07 0.68
CA SER A 112 -2.01 3.13 -0.05
C SER A 112 -3.41 2.68 -0.51
N THR A 113 -4.13 1.98 0.36
CA THR A 113 -5.41 1.34 0.03
C THR A 113 -6.46 1.58 1.12
N ALA A 114 -6.06 1.51 2.40
CA ALA A 114 -7.02 1.56 3.51
C ALA A 114 -7.79 2.89 3.59
N HIS A 115 -7.23 4.00 3.11
CA HIS A 115 -7.88 5.31 3.09
C HIS A 115 -9.10 5.41 2.15
N HIS A 116 -9.30 4.45 1.25
CA HIS A 116 -10.51 4.37 0.42
C HIS A 116 -11.71 3.77 1.14
N MET A 117 -11.52 3.30 2.38
CA MET A 117 -12.54 2.57 3.15
C MET A 117 -12.64 3.14 4.57
N ALA A 118 -13.78 2.89 5.24
CA ALA A 118 -13.90 3.18 6.66
C ALA A 118 -12.91 2.31 7.46
N LEU A 119 -11.97 2.95 8.17
CA LEU A 119 -10.92 2.23 8.90
C LEU A 119 -11.52 1.30 9.98
N GLU A 120 -12.64 1.70 10.57
CA GLU A 120 -13.40 0.94 11.57
C GLU A 120 -13.94 -0.38 11.01
N GLU A 121 -14.10 -0.47 9.68
CA GLU A 121 -14.59 -1.65 8.99
C GLU A 121 -13.45 -2.50 8.42
N ILE A 122 -12.50 -1.86 7.71
CA ILE A 122 -11.43 -2.59 7.05
C ILE A 122 -10.40 -3.15 8.04
N VAL A 123 -9.99 -2.40 9.07
CA VAL A 123 -8.96 -2.84 10.00
C VAL A 123 -9.35 -4.15 10.73
N PRO A 124 -10.57 -4.30 11.28
CA PRO A 124 -10.99 -5.58 11.86
C PRO A 124 -11.02 -6.75 10.86
N ARG A 125 -11.28 -6.47 9.58
CA ARG A 125 -11.21 -7.51 8.53
C ARG A 125 -9.77 -7.98 8.31
N LEU A 126 -8.82 -7.03 8.20
CA LEU A 126 -7.40 -7.34 8.06
C LEU A 126 -6.88 -8.12 9.28
N VAL A 127 -7.25 -7.71 10.50
CA VAL A 127 -6.89 -8.41 11.75
C VAL A 127 -7.34 -9.87 11.74
N ARG A 128 -8.58 -10.13 11.28
CA ARG A 128 -9.08 -11.52 11.18
C ARG A 128 -8.28 -12.39 10.22
N ALA A 129 -7.68 -11.79 9.20
CA ALA A 129 -6.85 -12.49 8.22
C ALA A 129 -5.40 -12.73 8.71
N VAL A 130 -4.98 -12.14 9.83
CA VAL A 130 -3.65 -12.41 10.41
C VAL A 130 -3.70 -13.73 11.19
N ALA A 131 -2.74 -14.61 10.97
CA ALA A 131 -2.58 -15.85 11.74
C ALA A 131 -2.14 -15.56 13.19
N PRO A 132 -2.39 -16.46 14.16
CA PRO A 132 -1.79 -16.34 15.50
C PRO A 132 -0.26 -16.21 15.41
N GLY A 133 0.30 -15.18 16.05
CA GLY A 133 1.72 -14.83 15.95
C GLY A 133 2.11 -14.13 14.65
N GLY A 134 1.16 -13.88 13.75
CA GLY A 134 1.38 -13.16 12.50
C GLY A 134 1.42 -11.64 12.66
N THR A 135 1.70 -10.95 11.58
CA THR A 135 1.91 -9.49 11.55
C THR A 135 0.98 -8.80 10.56
N LEU A 136 0.35 -7.71 11.00
CA LEU A 136 -0.37 -6.77 10.14
C LEU A 136 0.52 -5.55 9.88
N LEU A 137 0.66 -5.21 8.60
CA LEU A 137 1.41 -4.06 8.12
C LEU A 137 0.48 -3.16 7.30
N ILE A 138 0.17 -1.97 7.80
CA ILE A 138 -0.60 -0.97 7.05
C ILE A 138 0.32 0.21 6.79
N GLN A 139 0.47 0.59 5.53
CA GLN A 139 1.19 1.81 5.14
C GLN A 139 0.28 2.67 4.30
N ASP A 140 0.13 3.93 4.71
CA ASP A 140 -0.77 4.82 3.98
C ASP A 140 -0.28 6.26 3.96
N VAL A 141 -1.00 7.10 3.22
CA VAL A 141 -0.71 8.51 3.06
C VAL A 141 -1.18 9.29 4.29
N THR A 142 -0.43 10.31 4.68
CA THR A 142 -0.81 11.24 5.74
C THR A 142 -0.64 12.68 5.28
N THR A 143 -1.39 13.58 5.88
CA THR A 143 -1.22 15.02 5.66
C THR A 143 -0.49 15.66 6.84
N ARG A 144 0.37 16.63 6.53
CA ARG A 144 1.00 17.51 7.52
C ARG A 144 0.42 18.91 7.34
N ARG A 145 -0.63 19.22 8.11
CA ARG A 145 -1.25 20.54 8.12
C ARG A 145 -0.66 21.38 9.27
N GLY A 146 -0.49 22.69 9.02
CA GLY A 146 -0.07 23.67 10.02
C GLY A 146 1.40 24.08 9.95
N MET A 147 1.76 25.13 10.71
CA MET A 147 3.10 25.74 10.72
C MET A 147 4.22 24.78 11.16
N CYS A 148 3.94 23.85 12.05
CA CYS A 148 4.91 22.83 12.48
C CYS A 148 5.33 21.87 11.36
N GLY A 149 4.51 21.74 10.31
CA GLY A 149 4.82 20.92 9.14
C GLY A 149 5.72 21.59 8.10
N LEU A 150 5.86 22.93 8.12
CA LEU A 150 6.59 23.71 7.09
C LEU A 150 8.05 23.26 6.89
N PRO A 151 8.89 23.09 7.92
CA PRO A 151 10.30 22.73 7.71
C PRO A 151 10.42 21.27 7.19
N MET A 152 9.55 20.36 7.65
CA MET A 152 9.55 18.98 7.19
C MET A 152 8.99 18.86 5.76
N ASN A 153 8.00 19.66 5.41
CA ASN A 153 7.47 19.73 4.04
C ASN A 153 8.52 20.28 3.07
N ALA A 154 9.27 21.32 3.46
CA ALA A 154 10.39 21.85 2.68
C ALA A 154 11.48 20.79 2.49
N MET A 155 11.86 20.07 3.55
CA MET A 155 12.85 18.99 3.48
C MET A 155 12.38 17.84 2.58
N ALA A 156 11.13 17.41 2.71
CA ALA A 156 10.55 16.39 1.85
C ALA A 156 10.51 16.83 0.37
N TRP A 157 10.20 18.09 0.12
CA TRP A 157 10.26 18.69 -1.23
C TRP A 157 11.68 18.68 -1.80
N CYS A 158 12.68 19.09 -1.00
CA CYS A 158 14.09 19.03 -1.38
C CYS A 158 14.53 17.60 -1.69
N MET A 159 14.18 16.62 -0.85
CA MET A 159 14.53 15.23 -1.07
C MET A 159 13.86 14.64 -2.34
N ARG A 160 12.61 15.00 -2.63
CA ARG A 160 11.96 14.61 -3.89
C ARG A 160 12.67 15.23 -5.10
N ARG A 161 13.14 16.47 -4.98
CA ARG A 161 13.87 17.15 -6.06
C ARG A 161 15.25 16.50 -6.27
N ILE A 162 15.96 16.18 -5.20
CA ILE A 162 17.24 15.43 -5.25
C ILE A 162 17.01 14.04 -5.86
N GLY A 163 15.95 13.32 -5.45
CA GLY A 163 15.61 12.02 -6.00
C GLY A 163 15.38 12.07 -7.52
N ARG A 164 14.75 13.13 -8.03
CA ARG A 164 14.60 13.35 -9.49
C ARG A 164 15.93 13.56 -10.21
N VAL A 165 16.88 14.22 -9.57
CA VAL A 165 18.22 14.47 -10.13
C VAL A 165 19.09 13.21 -10.04
N THR A 166 18.93 12.39 -9.02
CA THR A 166 19.70 11.16 -8.80
C THR A 166 19.11 9.92 -9.49
N GLY A 167 18.08 10.10 -10.35
CA GLY A 167 17.50 9.00 -11.12
C GLY A 167 16.66 8.02 -10.30
N ALA A 168 16.09 8.47 -9.17
CA ALA A 168 15.06 7.69 -8.51
C ALA A 168 13.90 7.44 -9.50
N PRO A 169 13.48 6.20 -9.72
CA PRO A 169 12.45 5.88 -10.70
C PRO A 169 11.15 6.57 -10.30
N ALA A 170 10.82 7.60 -11.03
CA ALA A 170 9.54 8.28 -10.95
C ALA A 170 8.66 7.74 -12.07
N HIS A 171 7.37 7.64 -11.81
CA HIS A 171 6.39 7.44 -12.89
C HIS A 171 6.55 8.51 -13.98
N SER A 172 6.16 8.18 -15.19
CA SER A 172 6.03 9.18 -16.25
C SER A 172 5.13 10.33 -15.81
N LYS A 173 5.21 11.45 -16.51
CA LYS A 173 4.33 12.59 -16.23
C LYS A 173 2.85 12.22 -16.35
N THR A 174 2.52 11.33 -17.28
CA THR A 174 1.16 10.84 -17.51
C THR A 174 0.64 10.05 -16.31
N VAL A 175 1.40 9.07 -15.84
CA VAL A 175 1.01 8.27 -14.66
C VAL A 175 0.96 9.13 -13.40
N ALA A 176 1.93 10.03 -13.22
CA ALA A 176 1.92 10.96 -12.09
C ALA A 176 0.67 11.86 -12.08
N ALA A 177 0.26 12.38 -13.25
CA ALA A 177 -0.95 13.19 -13.38
C ALA A 177 -2.24 12.40 -13.08
N LEU A 178 -2.29 11.12 -13.42
CA LEU A 178 -3.43 10.26 -13.09
C LEU A 178 -3.52 10.01 -11.57
N TYR A 179 -2.40 9.75 -10.89
CA TYR A 179 -2.37 9.63 -9.44
C TYR A 179 -2.73 10.94 -8.75
N ASP A 180 -2.23 12.08 -9.25
CA ASP A 180 -2.56 13.40 -8.71
C ASP A 180 -4.07 13.69 -8.87
N ALA A 181 -4.66 13.38 -10.03
CA ALA A 181 -6.10 13.54 -10.29
C ALA A 181 -6.94 12.62 -9.38
N HIS A 182 -6.49 11.38 -9.16
CA HIS A 182 -7.15 10.46 -8.23
C HIS A 182 -7.17 11.00 -6.81
N GLY A 183 -6.05 11.58 -6.34
CA GLY A 183 -5.89 12.07 -4.98
C GLY A 183 -6.60 13.38 -4.63
N ILE A 184 -7.19 14.10 -5.62
CA ILE A 184 -7.83 15.41 -5.39
C ILE A 184 -8.99 15.31 -4.39
N ASP A 185 -9.80 14.25 -4.52
CA ASP A 185 -11.02 14.04 -3.72
C ASP A 185 -10.83 13.09 -2.54
N GLU A 186 -9.57 12.71 -2.23
CA GLU A 186 -9.26 11.78 -1.14
C GLU A 186 -9.01 12.52 0.19
N GLU A 187 -9.55 11.97 1.26
CA GLU A 187 -9.32 12.44 2.61
C GLU A 187 -8.25 11.61 3.29
N TYR A 188 -7.16 12.27 3.70
CA TYR A 188 -6.07 11.62 4.41
C TYR A 188 -6.01 12.05 5.86
N LEU A 189 -5.74 11.12 6.76
CA LEU A 189 -5.51 11.42 8.17
C LEU A 189 -4.27 12.31 8.34
N ASN A 190 -4.34 13.27 9.26
CA ASN A 190 -3.14 13.94 9.72
C ASN A 190 -2.39 13.09 10.76
N GLU A 191 -1.14 13.41 11.06
CA GLU A 191 -0.27 12.60 11.94
C GLU A 191 -0.85 12.39 13.35
N SER A 192 -1.52 13.36 13.93
CA SER A 192 -2.14 13.24 15.26
C SER A 192 -3.37 12.31 15.22
N CYS A 193 -4.18 12.42 14.18
CA CYS A 193 -5.32 11.53 13.94
C CYS A 193 -4.87 10.09 13.70
N VAL A 194 -3.80 9.84 12.92
CA VAL A 194 -3.26 8.49 12.72
C VAL A 194 -2.99 7.80 14.05
N ARG A 195 -2.26 8.48 14.97
CA ARG A 195 -1.94 7.90 16.28
C ARG A 195 -3.19 7.65 17.13
N ALA A 196 -4.17 8.55 17.11
CA ALA A 196 -5.40 8.42 17.87
C ALA A 196 -6.26 7.25 17.36
N VAL A 197 -6.50 7.21 16.06
CA VAL A 197 -7.33 6.18 15.41
C VAL A 197 -6.72 4.79 15.61
N TYR A 198 -5.44 4.60 15.30
CA TYR A 198 -4.83 3.27 15.43
C TYR A 198 -4.59 2.83 16.87
N ARG A 199 -4.49 3.76 17.85
CA ARG A 199 -4.50 3.39 19.27
C ARG A 199 -5.83 2.74 19.68
N THR A 200 -6.93 3.16 19.06
CA THR A 200 -8.28 2.59 19.33
C THR A 200 -8.50 1.29 18.55
N LEU A 201 -8.15 1.27 17.25
CA LEU A 201 -8.44 0.13 16.37
C LEU A 201 -7.47 -1.04 16.57
N LEU A 202 -6.21 -0.74 16.89
CA LEU A 202 -5.13 -1.71 17.07
C LEU A 202 -4.32 -1.34 18.32
N PRO A 203 -4.81 -1.65 19.53
CA PRO A 203 -4.03 -1.49 20.74
C PRO A 203 -2.65 -2.16 20.59
N GLU A 204 -1.60 -1.53 21.11
CA GLU A 204 -0.20 -2.00 21.01
C GLU A 204 0.45 -1.90 19.63
N ALA A 205 -0.26 -1.43 18.60
CA ALA A 205 0.35 -1.18 17.30
C ALA A 205 1.45 -0.10 17.39
N ARG A 206 2.55 -0.35 16.71
CA ARG A 206 3.63 0.64 16.56
C ARG A 206 3.34 1.51 15.34
N VAL A 207 3.35 2.83 15.54
CA VAL A 207 3.11 3.83 14.50
C VAL A 207 4.42 4.50 14.12
N TYR A 208 4.81 4.36 12.86
CA TYR A 208 6.00 4.99 12.29
C TYR A 208 5.60 6.05 11.28
N LEU A 209 6.13 7.26 11.40
CA LEU A 209 5.89 8.37 10.47
C LEU A 209 7.12 8.54 9.56
N HIS A 210 6.90 8.61 8.26
CA HIS A 210 7.94 8.76 7.26
C HIS A 210 7.97 10.18 6.68
N LEU A 211 9.14 10.60 6.19
CA LEU A 211 9.32 11.93 5.57
C LEU A 211 8.51 12.12 4.28
N GLU A 212 8.12 11.02 3.64
CA GLU A 212 7.43 11.00 2.33
C GLU A 212 5.91 11.13 2.46
N TRP A 213 5.40 11.83 3.49
CA TRP A 213 3.95 11.95 3.81
C TRP A 213 3.26 10.58 3.90
N ARG A 214 3.93 9.63 4.55
CA ARG A 214 3.41 8.29 4.79
C ARG A 214 3.56 7.90 6.25
N TYR A 215 2.69 7.00 6.69
CA TYR A 215 2.85 6.31 7.97
C TYR A 215 2.86 4.80 7.76
N THR A 216 3.44 4.07 8.68
CA THR A 216 3.36 2.61 8.74
C THR A 216 2.91 2.19 10.13
N ILE A 217 1.92 1.30 10.14
CA ILE A 217 1.43 0.60 11.32
C ILE A 217 2.02 -0.81 11.28
N VAL A 218 2.62 -1.22 12.39
CA VAL A 218 3.10 -2.58 12.61
C VAL A 218 2.37 -3.13 13.83
N TRP A 219 1.58 -4.18 13.65
CA TRP A 219 0.85 -4.83 14.71
C TRP A 219 1.04 -6.36 14.64
N GLN A 220 1.14 -7.01 15.78
CA GLN A 220 1.29 -8.46 15.91
C GLN A 220 0.06 -9.04 16.62
N ARG A 221 -0.43 -10.13 16.09
CA ARG A 221 -1.55 -10.85 16.67
C ARG A 221 -1.11 -11.79 17.80
#